data_ba58e937e69c23fcd09ef50d671d66ff
#
_entry.id   ba58e937e69c23fcd09ef50d671d66ff
#
_cell.length_a   1.000
_cell.length_b   1.000
_cell.length_c   1.000
_cell.angle_alpha   90.00
_cell.angle_beta   90.00
_cell.angle_gamma   90.00
#
_symmetry.space_group_name_H-M   'P 1'
#
loop_
_entity.id
_entity.type
_entity.pdbx_description
1 polymer ?
#
loop_
_entity_poly.entity_id
_entity_poly.type
_entity_poly.pdbx_seq_one_letter_code
_entity_poly.pdbx_strand_id
1 'polypeptide(L)'
;AAERPTVVVCGLGPAGPDLVTGAVTAAVGRIAHRFVRTTRHPSAPVVAEAVSFDSLYERAESIDEVYAGIVEALVAAAGEHGEVLYAVPGSPVVAERTVELLAADPRIAVELVPALSFVDLAWVRLGIDPVERGVRLVDGHRFALEAAGERGPLLVGQCDDVDVLSEIKLALGDAVDGAHHDATGGAVAA
;
A
#
# COMPACT_ATOMS: atom_id res chain seq x y z
N ALA A 1 -26.67 17.55 -13.37
CA ALA A 1 -26.43 16.43 -12.45
C ALA A 1 -25.85 17.01 -11.17
N ALA A 2 -26.35 16.64 -10.00
CA ALA A 2 -25.71 17.02 -8.76
C ALA A 2 -24.27 16.44 -8.74
N GLU A 3 -23.32 17.27 -8.33
CA GLU A 3 -21.94 16.84 -8.21
C GLU A 3 -21.85 15.79 -7.10
N ARG A 4 -21.17 14.67 -7.36
CA ARG A 4 -21.01 13.61 -6.35
C ARG A 4 -20.10 14.10 -5.24
N PRO A 5 -20.39 13.75 -3.97
CA PRO A 5 -19.47 14.05 -2.88
C PRO A 5 -18.09 13.43 -3.16
N THR A 6 -17.03 14.10 -2.73
CA THR A 6 -15.66 13.73 -3.13
C THR A 6 -14.83 13.32 -1.91
N VAL A 7 -14.14 12.19 -2.05
CA VAL A 7 -13.05 11.80 -1.13
C VAL A 7 -11.72 12.05 -1.82
N VAL A 8 -10.97 13.02 -1.31
CA VAL A 8 -9.61 13.32 -1.76
C VAL A 8 -8.64 12.47 -0.96
N VAL A 9 -8.01 11.50 -1.62
CA VAL A 9 -7.04 10.62 -0.97
C VAL A 9 -5.64 11.12 -1.22
N CYS A 10 -4.87 11.32 -0.17
CA CYS A 10 -3.48 11.73 -0.25
C CYS A 10 -2.55 10.77 0.48
N GLY A 11 -1.35 10.54 -0.07
CA GLY A 11 -0.33 9.72 0.55
C GLY A 11 0.62 10.53 1.43
N LEU A 12 0.95 10.00 2.59
CA LEU A 12 1.86 10.64 3.55
C LEU A 12 3.35 10.33 3.28
N GLY A 13 3.65 9.67 2.15
CA GLY A 13 5.01 9.23 1.87
C GLY A 13 5.43 8.01 2.69
N PRO A 14 6.64 7.46 2.41
CA PRO A 14 7.08 6.20 3.01
C PRO A 14 7.81 6.36 4.35
N ALA A 15 7.96 7.59 4.86
CA ALA A 15 8.75 7.87 6.07
C ALA A 15 8.32 9.18 6.74
N GLY A 16 9.27 10.07 7.07
CA GLY A 16 9.03 11.33 7.75
C GLY A 16 8.41 12.43 6.88
N PRO A 17 8.06 13.57 7.48
CA PRO A 17 7.36 14.68 6.81
C PRO A 17 8.17 15.35 5.69
N ASP A 18 9.47 15.15 5.66
CA ASP A 18 10.39 15.57 4.58
C ASP A 18 10.11 14.90 3.23
N LEU A 19 9.41 13.74 3.25
CA LEU A 19 8.99 13.02 2.04
C LEU A 19 7.51 13.25 1.68
N VAL A 20 6.84 14.15 2.36
CA VAL A 20 5.48 14.58 2.00
C VAL A 20 5.56 15.60 0.86
N THR A 21 4.79 15.37 -0.20
CA THR A 21 4.84 16.25 -1.37
C THR A 21 4.12 17.60 -1.11
N GLY A 22 4.52 18.64 -1.84
CA GLY A 22 3.85 19.94 -1.79
C GLY A 22 2.37 19.86 -2.20
N ALA A 23 2.02 18.92 -3.10
CA ALA A 23 0.63 18.68 -3.49
C ALA A 23 -0.22 18.18 -2.33
N VAL A 24 0.32 17.27 -1.51
CA VAL A 24 -0.34 16.78 -0.29
C VAL A 24 -0.52 17.90 0.72
N THR A 25 0.51 18.71 0.96
CA THR A 25 0.42 19.86 1.88
C THR A 25 -0.64 20.86 1.43
N ALA A 26 -0.74 21.11 0.12
CA ALA A 26 -1.77 21.99 -0.45
C ALA A 26 -3.18 21.42 -0.25
N ALA A 27 -3.38 20.12 -0.48
CA ALA A 27 -4.67 19.45 -0.25
C ALA A 27 -5.08 19.51 1.24
N VAL A 28 -4.15 19.24 2.14
CA VAL A 28 -4.36 19.34 3.60
C VAL A 28 -4.74 20.77 4.00
N GLY A 29 -4.09 21.79 3.42
CA GLY A 29 -4.41 23.19 3.71
C GLY A 29 -5.79 23.63 3.17
N ARG A 30 -6.29 23.00 2.11
CA ARG A 30 -7.56 23.34 1.46
C ARG A 30 -8.76 22.68 2.10
N ILE A 31 -8.64 21.42 2.53
CA ILE A 31 -9.76 20.61 2.98
C ILE A 31 -9.85 20.61 4.50
N ALA A 32 -11.01 21.00 5.04
CA ALA A 32 -11.22 21.15 6.47
C ALA A 32 -11.50 19.81 7.18
N HIS A 33 -12.30 18.93 6.55
CA HIS A 33 -12.69 17.64 7.13
C HIS A 33 -11.69 16.56 6.73
N ARG A 34 -10.85 16.15 7.69
CA ARG A 34 -9.68 15.32 7.45
C ARG A 34 -9.75 14.04 8.23
N PHE A 35 -9.36 12.97 7.57
CA PHE A 35 -9.25 11.63 8.14
C PHE A 35 -7.86 11.09 7.89
N VAL A 36 -7.34 10.30 8.82
CA VAL A 36 -6.06 9.60 8.67
C VAL A 36 -6.24 8.13 8.98
N ARG A 37 -5.66 7.27 8.14
CA ARG A 37 -5.72 5.82 8.32
C ARG A 37 -5.17 5.40 9.68
N THR A 38 -4.02 5.96 10.07
CA THR A 38 -3.37 5.70 11.37
C THR A 38 -2.53 6.88 11.81
N THR A 39 -2.55 7.16 13.08
CA THR A 39 -1.67 8.15 13.72
C THR A 39 -0.26 7.63 13.98
N ARG A 40 -0.03 6.33 13.80
CA ARG A 40 1.28 5.69 14.03
C ARG A 40 2.30 5.99 12.94
N HIS A 41 1.88 6.57 11.82
CA HIS A 41 2.77 6.97 10.74
C HIS A 41 3.58 8.24 11.11
N PRO A 42 4.91 8.30 10.85
CA PRO A 42 5.76 9.45 11.21
C PRO A 42 5.28 10.79 10.64
N SER A 43 4.64 10.79 9.47
CA SER A 43 4.08 11.99 8.83
C SER A 43 2.62 12.28 9.21
N ALA A 44 1.98 11.49 10.08
CA ALA A 44 0.60 11.76 10.49
C ALA A 44 0.38 13.17 11.06
N PRO A 45 1.34 13.81 11.78
CA PRO A 45 1.18 15.18 12.25
C PRO A 45 1.01 16.23 11.15
N VAL A 46 1.37 15.93 9.90
CA VAL A 46 1.11 16.82 8.74
C VAL A 46 -0.39 17.04 8.53
N VAL A 47 -1.20 16.05 8.89
CA VAL A 47 -2.67 16.11 8.80
C VAL A 47 -3.23 16.42 10.20
N ALA A 48 -2.87 17.59 10.73
CA ALA A 48 -3.33 18.01 12.04
C ALA A 48 -4.87 18.00 12.14
N GLU A 49 -5.38 17.65 13.33
CA GLU A 49 -6.82 17.59 13.64
C GLU A 49 -7.62 16.57 12.82
N ALA A 50 -6.94 15.60 12.18
CA ALA A 50 -7.62 14.54 11.45
C ALA A 50 -8.25 13.51 12.41
N VAL A 51 -9.41 13.01 12.02
CA VAL A 51 -10.04 11.85 12.68
C VAL A 51 -9.28 10.59 12.30
N SER A 52 -8.77 9.86 13.30
CA SER A 52 -8.04 8.62 13.08
C SER A 52 -8.95 7.40 13.01
N PHE A 53 -8.59 6.45 12.15
CA PHE A 53 -9.24 5.14 12.08
C PHE A 53 -8.56 4.07 12.95
N ASP A 54 -7.56 4.40 13.76
CA ASP A 54 -6.87 3.45 14.65
C ASP A 54 -7.85 2.62 15.50
N SER A 55 -8.93 3.24 15.99
CA SER A 55 -9.94 2.57 16.80
C SER A 55 -10.73 1.47 16.05
N LEU A 56 -10.80 1.50 14.73
CA LEU A 56 -11.40 0.42 13.94
C LEU A 56 -10.51 -0.82 13.96
N TYR A 57 -9.20 -0.65 13.85
CA TYR A 57 -8.23 -1.75 13.95
C TYR A 57 -8.24 -2.45 15.31
N GLU A 58 -8.60 -1.72 16.39
CA GLU A 58 -8.63 -2.27 17.73
C GLU A 58 -9.91 -3.06 18.03
N ARG A 59 -11.01 -2.82 17.29
CA ARG A 59 -12.33 -3.37 17.57
C ARG A 59 -12.84 -4.38 16.58
N ALA A 60 -12.35 -4.36 15.35
CA ALA A 60 -12.80 -5.26 14.30
C ALA A 60 -12.26 -6.68 14.50
N GLU A 61 -13.06 -7.67 14.13
CA GLU A 61 -12.67 -9.09 14.18
C GLU A 61 -11.84 -9.50 12.96
N SER A 62 -11.91 -8.73 11.88
CA SER A 62 -11.16 -8.98 10.66
C SER A 62 -10.69 -7.68 9.99
N ILE A 63 -9.65 -7.80 9.16
CA ILE A 63 -9.14 -6.66 8.39
C ILE A 63 -10.15 -6.17 7.34
N ASP A 64 -10.99 -7.04 6.81
CA ASP A 64 -12.04 -6.69 5.87
C ASP A 64 -13.13 -5.82 6.52
N GLU A 65 -13.47 -6.08 7.78
CA GLU A 65 -14.37 -5.22 8.57
C GLU A 65 -13.78 -3.83 8.80
N VAL A 66 -12.47 -3.74 9.05
CA VAL A 66 -11.77 -2.45 9.15
C VAL A 66 -11.92 -1.66 7.87
N TYR A 67 -11.62 -2.29 6.73
CA TYR A 67 -11.69 -1.60 5.44
C TYR A 67 -13.11 -1.17 5.09
N ALA A 68 -14.10 -2.02 5.32
CA ALA A 68 -15.52 -1.66 5.14
C ALA A 68 -15.93 -0.50 6.04
N GLY A 69 -15.54 -0.51 7.31
CA GLY A 69 -15.82 0.55 8.26
C GLY A 69 -15.20 1.90 7.87
N ILE A 70 -13.96 1.90 7.37
CA ILE A 70 -13.30 3.11 6.86
C ILE A 70 -14.07 3.66 5.65
N VAL A 71 -14.42 2.80 4.68
CA VAL A 71 -15.16 3.21 3.47
C VAL A 71 -16.50 3.83 3.84
N GLU A 72 -17.30 3.18 4.68
CA GLU A 72 -18.60 3.72 5.09
C GLU A 72 -18.49 5.04 5.84
N ALA A 73 -17.50 5.19 6.73
CA ALA A 73 -17.27 6.45 7.44
C ALA A 73 -16.90 7.59 6.48
N LEU A 74 -16.03 7.34 5.49
CA LEU A 74 -15.63 8.34 4.51
C LEU A 74 -16.76 8.70 3.55
N VAL A 75 -17.55 7.73 3.10
CA VAL A 75 -18.73 7.97 2.25
C VAL A 75 -19.77 8.81 2.99
N ALA A 76 -20.05 8.49 4.26
CA ALA A 76 -20.98 9.26 5.08
C ALA A 76 -20.49 10.71 5.28
N ALA A 77 -19.21 10.89 5.65
CA ALA A 77 -18.63 12.21 5.85
C ALA A 77 -18.59 13.04 4.54
N ALA A 78 -18.24 12.43 3.42
CA ALA A 78 -18.29 13.10 2.12
C ALA A 78 -19.73 13.52 1.76
N GLY A 79 -20.71 12.67 2.04
CA GLY A 79 -22.13 13.00 1.85
C GLY A 79 -22.61 14.18 2.70
N GLU A 80 -22.07 14.35 3.91
CA GLU A 80 -22.41 15.45 4.81
C GLU A 80 -21.70 16.77 4.44
N HIS A 81 -20.40 16.69 4.09
CA HIS A 81 -19.54 17.87 3.91
C HIS A 81 -19.25 18.22 2.45
N GLY A 82 -19.65 17.38 1.50
CA GLY A 82 -19.38 17.55 0.08
C GLY A 82 -17.99 17.06 -0.33
N GLU A 83 -16.97 17.44 0.43
CA GLU A 83 -15.56 17.04 0.20
C GLU A 83 -14.87 16.74 1.53
N VAL A 84 -14.13 15.62 1.55
CA VAL A 84 -13.30 15.22 2.70
C VAL A 84 -11.92 14.75 2.23
N LEU A 85 -10.91 14.85 3.11
CA LEU A 85 -9.57 14.34 2.86
C LEU A 85 -9.34 13.05 3.63
N TYR A 86 -8.77 12.05 2.96
CA TYR A 86 -8.30 10.81 3.57
C TYR A 86 -6.80 10.63 3.34
N ALA A 87 -6.02 10.65 4.41
CA ALA A 87 -4.58 10.48 4.37
C ALA A 87 -4.17 9.06 4.70
N VAL A 88 -3.36 8.45 3.82
CA VAL A 88 -2.86 7.08 3.95
C VAL A 88 -1.33 7.05 4.01
N PRO A 89 -0.70 6.04 4.65
CA PRO A 89 0.74 5.81 4.56
C PRO A 89 1.19 5.59 3.12
N GLY A 90 2.40 6.02 2.77
CA GLY A 90 2.97 5.81 1.45
C GLY A 90 2.23 6.52 0.32
N SER A 91 1.99 5.81 -0.76
CA SER A 91 1.25 6.26 -1.94
C SER A 91 -0.17 5.70 -1.93
N PRO A 92 -1.19 6.48 -2.34
CA PRO A 92 -2.59 6.03 -2.33
C PRO A 92 -2.89 4.85 -3.28
N VAL A 93 -1.98 4.51 -4.16
CA VAL A 93 -2.16 3.42 -5.15
C VAL A 93 -1.20 2.25 -4.97
N VAL A 94 -0.43 2.22 -3.89
CA VAL A 94 0.53 1.14 -3.62
C VAL A 94 0.14 0.43 -2.34
N ALA A 95 -0.35 -0.81 -2.47
CA ALA A 95 -0.77 -1.66 -1.36
C ALA A 95 -1.84 -1.01 -0.44
N GLU A 96 -2.81 -0.30 -1.03
CA GLU A 96 -3.83 0.45 -0.28
C GLU A 96 -5.25 0.00 -0.67
N ARG A 97 -5.69 -1.06 0.00
CA ARG A 97 -6.98 -1.72 -0.28
C ARG A 97 -8.19 -0.79 -0.08
N THR A 98 -8.17 0.10 0.91
CA THR A 98 -9.28 1.02 1.15
C THR A 98 -9.51 1.97 -0.03
N VAL A 99 -8.45 2.37 -0.72
CA VAL A 99 -8.53 3.26 -1.89
C VAL A 99 -9.15 2.54 -3.09
N GLU A 100 -8.85 1.27 -3.29
CA GLU A 100 -9.52 0.45 -4.32
C GLU A 100 -11.03 0.35 -4.06
N LEU A 101 -11.42 0.12 -2.81
CA LEU A 101 -12.83 0.02 -2.42
C LEU A 101 -13.56 1.35 -2.59
N LEU A 102 -12.94 2.48 -2.19
CA LEU A 102 -13.50 3.81 -2.40
C LEU A 102 -13.67 4.13 -3.90
N ALA A 103 -12.68 3.78 -4.72
CA ALA A 103 -12.74 4.02 -6.17
C ALA A 103 -13.85 3.20 -6.86
N ALA A 104 -14.22 2.05 -6.30
CA ALA A 104 -15.30 1.21 -6.78
C ALA A 104 -16.70 1.65 -6.27
N ASP A 105 -16.78 2.57 -5.31
CA ASP A 105 -18.05 2.98 -4.70
C ASP A 105 -18.77 4.04 -5.56
N PRO A 106 -19.96 3.77 -6.07
CA PRO A 106 -20.68 4.68 -6.96
C PRO A 106 -21.24 5.93 -6.26
N ARG A 107 -21.29 5.94 -4.91
CA ARG A 107 -21.87 7.02 -4.11
C ARG A 107 -21.00 8.26 -4.09
N ILE A 108 -19.71 8.13 -4.35
CA ILE A 108 -18.70 9.19 -4.25
C ILE A 108 -17.88 9.34 -5.53
N ALA A 109 -17.16 10.46 -5.64
CA ALA A 109 -16.01 10.62 -6.53
C ALA A 109 -14.72 10.48 -5.71
N VAL A 110 -13.67 9.92 -6.29
CA VAL A 110 -12.35 9.83 -5.66
C VAL A 110 -11.36 10.65 -6.45
N GLU A 111 -10.65 11.55 -5.76
CA GLU A 111 -9.51 12.28 -6.27
C GLU A 111 -8.24 11.76 -5.61
N LEU A 112 -7.23 11.41 -6.39
CA LEU A 112 -5.95 10.90 -5.87
C LEU A 112 -4.87 11.97 -5.97
N VAL A 113 -4.27 12.30 -4.83
CA VAL A 113 -3.11 13.20 -4.75
C VAL A 113 -1.84 12.35 -4.70
N PRO A 114 -0.96 12.42 -5.72
CA PRO A 114 0.21 11.55 -5.81
C PRO A 114 1.20 11.80 -4.68
N ALA A 115 1.80 10.72 -4.18
CA ALA A 115 2.82 10.72 -3.16
C ALA A 115 3.87 9.63 -3.42
N LEU A 116 5.02 9.73 -2.76
CA LEU A 116 6.05 8.70 -2.79
C LEU A 116 5.58 7.45 -2.04
N SER A 117 6.01 6.29 -2.53
CA SER A 117 5.82 5.00 -1.87
C SER A 117 7.13 4.46 -1.30
N PHE A 118 7.06 3.37 -0.53
CA PHE A 118 8.25 2.64 -0.08
C PHE A 118 9.11 2.14 -1.26
N VAL A 119 8.49 1.92 -2.41
CA VAL A 119 9.17 1.46 -3.64
C VAL A 119 10.16 2.51 -4.13
N ASP A 120 9.76 3.80 -4.14
CA ASP A 120 10.64 4.91 -4.54
C ASP A 120 11.87 4.99 -3.62
N LEU A 121 11.63 4.85 -2.31
CA LEU A 121 12.72 4.88 -1.32
C LEU A 121 13.65 3.67 -1.46
N ALA A 122 13.10 2.49 -1.77
CA ALA A 122 13.88 1.27 -1.99
C ALA A 122 14.85 1.43 -3.16
N TRP A 123 14.38 1.95 -4.31
CA TRP A 123 15.24 2.15 -5.47
C TRP A 123 16.40 3.09 -5.21
N VAL A 124 16.14 4.21 -4.53
CA VAL A 124 17.19 5.16 -4.14
C VAL A 124 18.19 4.53 -3.19
N ARG A 125 17.75 3.77 -2.19
CA ARG A 125 18.63 3.12 -1.22
C ARG A 125 19.47 1.99 -1.80
N LEU A 126 18.89 1.24 -2.74
CA LEU A 126 19.58 0.14 -3.42
C LEU A 126 20.48 0.63 -4.56
N GLY A 127 20.28 1.86 -5.03
CA GLY A 127 21.00 2.39 -6.20
C GLY A 127 20.68 1.62 -7.48
N ILE A 128 19.43 1.18 -7.64
CA ILE A 128 19.00 0.33 -8.75
C ILE A 128 18.00 1.09 -9.61
N ASP A 129 18.19 1.05 -10.94
CA ASP A 129 17.14 1.35 -11.89
C ASP A 129 16.27 0.09 -12.09
N PRO A 130 15.02 0.09 -11.59
CA PRO A 130 14.16 -1.09 -11.66
C PRO A 130 13.76 -1.44 -13.10
N VAL A 131 13.72 -0.46 -14.00
CA VAL A 131 13.36 -0.68 -15.40
C VAL A 131 14.50 -1.37 -16.15
N GLU A 132 15.72 -0.88 -15.99
CA GLU A 132 16.91 -1.49 -16.59
C GLU A 132 17.14 -2.92 -16.09
N ARG A 133 16.91 -3.13 -14.78
CA ARG A 133 17.10 -4.44 -14.15
C ARG A 133 15.93 -5.39 -14.32
N GLY A 134 14.79 -4.91 -14.82
CA GLY A 134 13.58 -5.72 -14.95
C GLY A 134 13.06 -6.20 -13.60
N VAL A 135 13.12 -5.35 -12.56
CA VAL A 135 12.67 -5.74 -11.21
C VAL A 135 11.16 -5.85 -11.17
N ARG A 136 10.66 -6.98 -10.70
CA ARG A 136 9.23 -7.19 -10.45
C ARG A 136 8.91 -6.92 -8.97
N LEU A 137 7.80 -6.22 -8.72
CA LEU A 137 7.25 -6.04 -7.39
C LEU A 137 6.29 -7.18 -7.07
N VAL A 138 6.46 -7.82 -5.91
CA VAL A 138 5.68 -9.00 -5.47
C VAL A 138 5.15 -8.74 -4.07
N ASP A 139 3.90 -9.17 -3.82
CA ASP A 139 3.31 -9.16 -2.50
C ASP A 139 3.82 -10.33 -1.67
N GLY A 140 4.34 -10.06 -0.46
CA GLY A 140 4.88 -11.05 0.45
C GLY A 140 3.86 -12.11 0.84
N HIS A 141 2.60 -11.74 1.08
CA HIS A 141 1.51 -12.68 1.40
C HIS A 141 1.15 -13.64 0.24
N ARG A 142 1.59 -13.33 -0.96
CA ARG A 142 1.35 -14.13 -2.18
C ARG A 142 2.64 -14.62 -2.81
N PHE A 143 3.76 -14.50 -2.09
CA PHE A 143 5.09 -14.76 -2.62
C PHE A 143 5.23 -16.12 -3.30
N ALA A 144 4.79 -17.20 -2.63
CA ALA A 144 4.91 -18.55 -3.17
C ALA A 144 4.19 -18.72 -4.53
N LEU A 145 3.08 -18.03 -4.73
CA LEU A 145 2.32 -18.04 -5.98
C LEU A 145 2.92 -17.10 -7.03
N GLU A 146 3.25 -15.88 -6.63
CA GLU A 146 3.66 -14.80 -7.55
C GLU A 146 5.13 -14.90 -7.98
N ALA A 147 5.99 -15.48 -7.13
CA ALA A 147 7.40 -15.69 -7.42
C ALA A 147 7.69 -17.06 -8.07
N ALA A 148 6.70 -17.93 -8.22
CA ALA A 148 6.88 -19.25 -8.81
C ALA A 148 7.42 -19.17 -10.24
N GLY A 149 8.59 -19.78 -10.48
CA GLY A 149 9.26 -19.81 -11.79
C GLY A 149 9.98 -18.51 -12.19
N GLU A 150 9.95 -17.48 -11.36
CA GLU A 150 10.68 -16.24 -11.62
C GLU A 150 12.19 -16.43 -11.46
N ARG A 151 12.95 -15.85 -12.38
CA ARG A 151 14.42 -15.92 -12.39
C ARG A 151 15.08 -14.53 -12.32
N GLY A 152 14.27 -13.47 -12.40
CA GLY A 152 14.73 -12.08 -12.32
C GLY A 152 14.76 -11.55 -10.89
N PRO A 153 15.26 -10.32 -10.71
CA PRO A 153 15.25 -9.68 -9.41
C PRO A 153 13.81 -9.32 -8.98
N LEU A 154 13.50 -9.57 -7.71
CA LEU A 154 12.21 -9.25 -7.10
C LEU A 154 12.39 -8.21 -6.00
N LEU A 155 11.46 -7.26 -5.90
CA LEU A 155 11.24 -6.48 -4.69
C LEU A 155 9.97 -7.01 -4.02
N VAL A 156 10.13 -7.56 -2.82
CA VAL A 156 9.01 -8.11 -2.06
C VAL A 156 8.53 -7.06 -1.06
N GLY A 157 7.29 -6.61 -1.20
CA GLY A 157 6.60 -5.74 -0.25
C GLY A 157 5.71 -6.54 0.71
N GLN A 158 5.05 -5.84 1.66
CA GLN A 158 4.12 -6.45 2.62
C GLN A 158 4.76 -7.57 3.46
N CYS A 159 6.02 -7.36 3.89
CA CYS A 159 6.75 -8.28 4.76
C CYS A 159 6.64 -7.83 6.22
N ASP A 160 5.43 -7.63 6.69
CA ASP A 160 5.09 -7.02 7.98
C ASP A 160 4.89 -8.04 9.12
N ASP A 161 4.84 -9.35 8.78
CA ASP A 161 4.64 -10.44 9.72
C ASP A 161 5.79 -11.46 9.64
N VAL A 162 6.12 -12.06 10.79
CA VAL A 162 7.14 -13.13 10.91
C VAL A 162 6.73 -14.38 10.14
N ASP A 163 5.44 -14.69 10.09
CA ASP A 163 4.91 -15.85 9.36
C ASP A 163 5.07 -15.65 7.86
N VAL A 164 4.79 -14.45 7.33
CA VAL A 164 5.04 -14.10 5.92
C VAL A 164 6.51 -14.28 5.56
N LEU A 165 7.43 -13.79 6.41
CA LEU A 165 8.87 -13.96 6.20
C LEU A 165 9.30 -15.42 6.22
N SER A 166 8.67 -16.23 7.07
CA SER A 166 8.93 -17.68 7.17
C SER A 166 8.45 -18.41 5.93
N GLU A 167 7.27 -18.07 5.42
CA GLU A 167 6.73 -18.64 4.17
C GLU A 167 7.59 -18.28 2.96
N ILE A 168 8.05 -17.03 2.85
CA ILE A 168 8.98 -16.60 1.81
C ILE A 168 10.27 -17.43 1.87
N LYS A 169 10.83 -17.61 3.07
CA LYS A 169 12.05 -18.39 3.27
C LYS A 169 11.88 -19.85 2.85
N LEU A 170 10.75 -20.47 3.20
CA LEU A 170 10.44 -21.86 2.81
C LEU A 170 10.32 -21.97 1.29
N ALA A 171 9.57 -21.08 0.65
CA ALA A 171 9.40 -21.09 -0.80
C ALA A 171 10.73 -20.90 -1.56
N LEU A 172 11.66 -20.10 -1.03
CA LEU A 172 13.01 -19.97 -1.58
C LEU A 172 13.86 -21.23 -1.37
N GLY A 173 13.72 -21.90 -0.21
CA GLY A 173 14.41 -23.17 0.07
C GLY A 173 14.01 -24.29 -0.87
N ASP A 174 12.72 -24.46 -1.08
CA ASP A 174 12.17 -25.46 -2.00
C ASP A 174 12.62 -25.21 -3.47
N ALA A 175 12.73 -23.96 -3.87
CA ALA A 175 13.19 -23.58 -5.21
C ALA A 175 14.69 -23.92 -5.42
N VAL A 176 15.52 -23.78 -4.38
CA VAL A 176 16.96 -24.13 -4.44
C VAL A 176 17.14 -25.64 -4.50
N ASP A 177 16.40 -26.39 -3.73
CA ASP A 177 16.46 -27.87 -3.73
C ASP A 177 15.96 -28.46 -5.05
N GLY A 178 14.89 -27.88 -5.64
CA GLY A 178 14.39 -28.27 -6.96
C GLY A 178 15.41 -28.02 -8.09
N ALA A 179 16.11 -26.89 -8.04
CA ALA A 179 17.16 -26.58 -9.03
C ALA A 179 18.38 -27.52 -8.94
N HIS A 180 18.71 -28.02 -7.75
CA HIS A 180 19.77 -29.01 -7.59
C HIS A 180 19.38 -30.40 -8.13
N HIS A 181 18.10 -30.77 -8.06
CA HIS A 181 17.61 -32.03 -8.59
C HIS A 181 17.62 -32.06 -10.12
N ASP A 182 17.25 -30.98 -10.79
CA ASP A 182 17.30 -30.85 -12.25
C ASP A 182 18.73 -30.81 -12.79
N ALA A 183 19.67 -30.21 -12.04
CA ALA A 183 21.08 -30.17 -12.44
C ALA A 183 21.81 -31.52 -12.32
N THR A 184 21.34 -32.41 -11.45
CA THR A 184 21.92 -33.76 -11.26
C THR A 184 21.29 -34.83 -12.14
N GLY A 185 20.11 -34.57 -12.76
CA GLY A 185 19.43 -35.52 -13.66
C GLY A 185 19.91 -35.51 -15.10
N GLY A 186 20.85 -34.61 -15.47
CA GLY A 186 21.33 -34.40 -16.84
C GLY A 186 22.68 -35.01 -17.22
N ALA A 187 23.21 -35.94 -16.47
CA ALA A 187 24.52 -36.56 -16.77
C ALA A 187 24.46 -38.09 -16.72
N VAL A 188 23.83 -38.72 -17.71
CA VAL A 188 24.24 -40.06 -18.23
C VAL A 188 23.52 -40.31 -19.55
N ALA A 189 24.17 -40.13 -20.67
CA ALA A 189 24.11 -41.02 -21.84
C ALA A 189 25.11 -40.50 -22.92
N ALA A 190 26.19 -41.22 -23.08
CA ALA A 190 26.79 -41.48 -24.37
C ALA A 190 27.61 -42.76 -24.32
#